data_7bf9e1d7df098a87cdf3bb1715f9842a
#
_entry.id   7bf9e1d7df098a87cdf3bb1715f9842a
#
_cell.length_a   1.000
_cell.length_b   1.000
_cell.length_c   1.000
_cell.angle_alpha   90.00
_cell.angle_beta   90.00
_cell.angle_gamma   90.00
#
_symmetry.space_group_name_H-M   'P 1'
#
loop_
_entity.id
_entity.type
_entity.pdbx_description
1 polymer ?
#
loop_
_entity_poly.entity_id
_entity_poly.type
_entity_poly.pdbx_seq_one_letter_code
_entity_poly.pdbx_strand_id
1 'polypeptide(L)'
;MRAGGSDQHLEKARALLAEQPGQALKHAWRAATIAAQRRDDAALRTVGELGRDVRGRLEGKEERDAGRLVRYCDEAVEDNQLRRQGFLPRSWSWARTRTELKKCPDCAETILRDANVCRFCGYRFADPPAP
;
A
#
# COMPACT_ATOMS: atom_id res chain seq x y z
N MET A 1 3.89 -20.64 21.06
CA MET A 1 3.56 -19.62 20.07
C MET A 1 4.14 -20.00 18.72
N ARG A 2 3.32 -20.06 17.71
CA ARG A 2 3.84 -20.28 16.37
C ARG A 2 4.54 -18.99 15.92
N ALA A 3 5.82 -19.10 15.54
CA ALA A 3 6.50 -18.01 14.83
C ALA A 3 5.61 -17.55 13.67
N GLY A 4 5.38 -16.27 13.57
CA GLY A 4 4.56 -15.74 12.47
C GLY A 4 5.17 -16.12 11.12
N GLY A 5 4.35 -16.33 10.10
CA GLY A 5 4.85 -16.69 8.77
C GLY A 5 5.90 -15.71 8.20
N SER A 6 5.88 -14.44 8.64
CA SER A 6 6.90 -13.44 8.31
C SER A 6 8.28 -13.82 8.85
N ASP A 7 8.37 -14.31 10.09
CA ASP A 7 9.64 -14.64 10.74
C ASP A 7 10.32 -15.83 10.05
N GLN A 8 9.54 -16.85 9.68
CA GLN A 8 10.08 -18.00 8.94
C GLN A 8 10.67 -17.60 7.58
N HIS A 9 9.97 -16.71 6.85
CA HIS A 9 10.49 -16.22 5.58
C HIS A 9 11.70 -15.31 5.77
N LEU A 10 11.72 -14.54 6.84
CA LEU A 10 12.85 -13.66 7.17
C LEU A 10 14.10 -14.49 7.51
N GLU A 11 13.95 -15.53 8.31
CA GLU A 11 15.06 -16.46 8.63
C GLU A 11 15.59 -17.17 7.37
N LYS A 12 14.70 -17.66 6.51
CA LYS A 12 15.12 -18.26 5.22
C LYS A 12 15.82 -17.26 4.32
N ALA A 13 15.35 -16.03 4.27
CA ALA A 13 15.99 -14.98 3.49
C ALA A 13 17.42 -14.68 4.01
N ARG A 14 17.59 -14.60 5.33
CA ARG A 14 18.91 -14.41 5.94
C ARG A 14 19.85 -15.58 5.66
N ALA A 15 19.36 -16.80 5.75
CA ALA A 15 20.16 -17.99 5.46
C ALA A 15 20.64 -18.05 4.01
N LEU A 16 19.83 -17.58 3.07
CA LEU A 16 20.13 -17.58 1.64
C LEU A 16 20.91 -16.35 1.16
N LEU A 17 21.06 -15.34 2.00
CA LEU A 17 21.63 -14.04 1.63
C LEU A 17 23.04 -14.15 1.02
N ALA A 18 23.90 -15.00 1.60
CA ALA A 18 25.29 -15.16 1.16
C ALA A 18 25.44 -15.97 -0.14
N GLU A 19 24.63 -17.01 -0.30
CA GLU A 19 24.76 -17.97 -1.38
C GLU A 19 23.82 -17.68 -2.56
N GLN A 20 22.60 -17.31 -2.27
CA GLN A 20 21.55 -17.13 -3.26
C GLN A 20 20.74 -15.84 -2.99
N PRO A 21 21.31 -14.65 -3.23
CA PRO A 21 20.66 -13.39 -2.91
C PRO A 21 19.35 -13.19 -3.67
N GLY A 22 19.20 -13.72 -4.89
CA GLY A 22 17.93 -13.68 -5.63
C GLY A 22 16.81 -14.48 -4.95
N GLN A 23 17.12 -15.62 -4.35
CA GLN A 23 16.16 -16.40 -3.57
C GLN A 23 15.85 -15.72 -2.22
N ALA A 24 16.87 -15.14 -1.59
CA ALA A 24 16.69 -14.33 -0.39
C ALA A 24 15.71 -13.18 -0.64
N LEU A 25 15.79 -12.52 -1.79
CA LEU A 25 14.86 -11.46 -2.18
C LEU A 25 13.40 -11.95 -2.26
N LYS A 26 13.17 -13.13 -2.83
CA LYS A 26 11.82 -13.73 -2.90
C LYS A 26 11.23 -13.99 -1.52
N HIS A 27 12.02 -14.53 -0.61
CA HIS A 27 11.59 -14.74 0.77
C HIS A 27 11.37 -13.43 1.53
N ALA A 28 12.21 -12.43 1.29
CA ALA A 28 12.04 -11.09 1.85
C ALA A 28 10.74 -10.44 1.39
N TRP A 29 10.37 -10.56 0.12
CA TRP A 29 9.08 -10.08 -0.40
C TRP A 29 7.88 -10.75 0.30
N ARG A 30 7.94 -12.05 0.50
CA ARG A 30 6.88 -12.78 1.23
C ARG A 30 6.76 -12.32 2.68
N ALA A 31 7.90 -12.15 3.35
CA ALA A 31 7.93 -11.61 4.70
C ALA A 31 7.33 -10.20 4.77
N ALA A 32 7.67 -9.33 3.84
CA ALA A 32 7.15 -7.97 3.76
C ALA A 32 5.63 -7.95 3.56
N THR A 33 5.11 -8.77 2.65
CA THR A 33 3.67 -8.87 2.39
C THR A 33 2.91 -9.32 3.63
N ILE A 34 3.39 -10.34 4.33
CA ILE A 34 2.75 -10.84 5.56
C ILE A 34 2.82 -9.77 6.67
N ALA A 35 3.97 -9.14 6.84
CA ALA A 35 4.16 -8.08 7.83
C ALA A 35 3.25 -6.88 7.57
N ALA A 36 3.09 -6.48 6.32
CA ALA A 36 2.20 -5.39 5.92
C ALA A 36 0.74 -5.72 6.22
N GLN A 37 0.28 -6.93 5.91
CA GLN A 37 -1.07 -7.38 6.22
C GLN A 37 -1.37 -7.37 7.73
N ARG A 38 -0.38 -7.70 8.53
CA ARG A 38 -0.47 -7.70 10.00
C ARG A 38 -0.20 -6.33 10.62
N ARG A 39 0.21 -5.36 9.85
CA ARG A 39 0.63 -4.02 10.29
C ARG A 39 1.77 -4.10 11.32
N ASP A 40 2.69 -5.01 11.11
CA ASP A 40 3.85 -5.24 11.97
C ASP A 40 5.02 -4.36 11.51
N ASP A 41 5.13 -3.18 12.10
CA ASP A 41 6.17 -2.20 11.74
C ASP A 41 7.58 -2.72 12.04
N ALA A 42 7.75 -3.46 13.12
CA ALA A 42 9.05 -4.00 13.50
C ALA A 42 9.55 -5.02 12.45
N ALA A 43 8.67 -5.92 12.02
CA ALA A 43 8.98 -6.87 10.94
C ALA A 43 9.24 -6.15 9.61
N LEU A 44 8.46 -5.13 9.26
CA LEU A 44 8.66 -4.33 8.05
C LEU A 44 10.02 -3.63 8.02
N ARG A 45 10.44 -3.04 9.14
CA ARG A 45 11.76 -2.41 9.26
C ARG A 45 12.89 -3.42 9.11
N THR A 46 12.75 -4.59 9.74
CA THR A 46 13.74 -5.67 9.64
C THR A 46 13.85 -6.19 8.21
N VAL A 47 12.73 -6.38 7.51
CA VAL A 47 12.72 -6.76 6.09
C VAL A 47 13.34 -5.67 5.22
N GLY A 48 13.07 -4.40 5.51
CA GLY A 48 13.67 -3.26 4.80
C GLY A 48 15.20 -3.22 4.93
N GLU A 49 15.74 -3.47 6.12
CA GLU A 49 17.19 -3.57 6.36
C GLU A 49 17.79 -4.73 5.57
N LEU A 50 17.15 -5.91 5.62
CA LEU A 50 17.55 -7.06 4.82
C LEU A 50 17.50 -6.76 3.32
N GLY A 51 16.49 -6.04 2.86
CA GLY A 51 16.37 -5.61 1.47
C GLY A 51 17.53 -4.72 1.01
N ARG A 52 18.03 -3.85 1.87
CA ARG A 52 19.22 -3.03 1.59
C ARG A 52 20.48 -3.91 1.47
N ASP A 53 20.64 -4.89 2.34
CA ASP A 53 21.77 -5.83 2.28
C ASP A 53 21.71 -6.69 1.02
N VAL A 54 20.55 -7.19 0.68
CA VAL A 54 20.31 -7.96 -0.56
C VAL A 54 20.60 -7.09 -1.79
N ARG A 55 20.16 -5.85 -1.80
CA ARG A 55 20.39 -4.90 -2.89
C ARG A 55 21.88 -4.71 -3.18
N GLY A 56 22.71 -4.61 -2.15
CA GLY A 56 24.15 -4.47 -2.29
C GLY A 56 24.86 -5.70 -2.90
N ARG A 57 24.16 -6.83 -3.01
CA ARG A 57 24.67 -8.11 -3.55
C ARG A 57 24.08 -8.48 -4.92
N LEU A 58 23.14 -7.70 -5.40
CA LEU A 58 22.42 -7.92 -6.66
C LEU A 58 22.77 -6.87 -7.70
N GLU A 59 22.55 -7.19 -8.96
CA GLU A 59 22.78 -6.29 -10.08
C GLU A 59 21.57 -6.28 -11.02
N GLY A 60 21.43 -5.23 -11.79
CA GLY A 60 20.45 -5.11 -12.86
C GLY A 60 19.00 -5.11 -12.37
N LYS A 61 18.19 -6.03 -12.90
CA LYS A 61 16.77 -6.12 -12.58
C LYS A 61 16.52 -6.48 -11.12
N GLU A 62 17.29 -7.43 -10.60
CA GLU A 62 17.13 -7.90 -9.22
C GLU A 62 17.51 -6.83 -8.19
N GLU A 63 18.53 -6.01 -8.49
CA GLU A 63 18.86 -4.84 -7.67
C GLU A 63 17.68 -3.85 -7.60
N ARG A 64 17.05 -3.56 -8.75
CA ARG A 64 15.88 -2.69 -8.80
C ARG A 64 14.70 -3.26 -8.04
N ASP A 65 14.47 -4.56 -8.12
CA ASP A 65 13.41 -5.22 -7.36
C ASP A 65 13.68 -5.18 -5.85
N ALA A 66 14.94 -5.31 -5.42
CA ALA A 66 15.33 -5.11 -4.03
C ALA A 66 15.10 -3.65 -3.57
N GLY A 67 15.37 -2.68 -4.41
CA GLY A 67 15.07 -1.26 -4.16
C GLY A 67 13.56 -1.01 -4.00
N ARG A 68 12.74 -1.67 -4.79
CA ARG A 68 11.27 -1.63 -4.65
C ARG A 68 10.80 -2.24 -3.34
N LEU A 69 11.41 -3.33 -2.91
CA LEU A 69 11.11 -3.96 -1.62
C LEU A 69 11.36 -3.00 -0.45
N VAL A 70 12.52 -2.33 -0.44
CA VAL A 70 12.86 -1.34 0.59
C VAL A 70 11.82 -0.23 0.63
N ARG A 71 11.48 0.33 -0.52
CA ARG A 71 10.46 1.38 -0.62
C ARG A 71 9.09 0.90 -0.14
N TYR A 72 8.68 -0.30 -0.53
CA TYR A 72 7.42 -0.89 -0.09
C TYR A 72 7.34 -0.99 1.44
N CYS A 73 8.42 -1.44 2.09
CA CYS A 73 8.48 -1.53 3.55
C CYS A 73 8.41 -0.15 4.21
N ASP A 74 9.14 0.84 3.70
CA ASP A 74 9.14 2.20 4.24
C ASP A 74 7.76 2.85 4.11
N GLU A 75 7.11 2.74 2.95
CA GLU A 75 5.76 3.24 2.71
C GLU A 75 4.71 2.56 3.60
N ALA A 76 4.82 1.25 3.81
CA ALA A 76 3.90 0.50 4.66
C ALA A 76 4.03 0.92 6.14
N VAL A 77 5.23 1.19 6.62
CA VAL A 77 5.46 1.72 7.97
C VAL A 77 4.86 3.13 8.11
N GLU A 78 5.09 3.99 7.13
CA GLU A 78 4.53 5.35 7.11
C GLU A 78 3.00 5.32 7.11
N ASP A 79 2.38 4.50 6.26
CA ASP A 79 0.93 4.32 6.21
C ASP A 79 0.36 3.84 7.56
N ASN A 80 1.03 2.91 8.22
CA ASN A 80 0.62 2.43 9.54
C ASN A 80 0.69 3.54 10.59
N GLN A 81 1.70 4.39 10.55
CA GLN A 81 1.83 5.55 11.45
C GLN A 81 0.71 6.56 11.21
N LEU A 82 0.42 6.89 9.95
CA LEU A 82 -0.66 7.80 9.60
C LEU A 82 -2.03 7.28 10.06
N ARG A 83 -2.29 5.98 9.93
CA ARG A 83 -3.52 5.35 10.42
C ARG A 83 -3.67 5.46 11.94
N ARG A 84 -2.58 5.29 12.69
CA ARG A 84 -2.59 5.47 14.16
C ARG A 84 -2.91 6.89 14.57
N GLN A 85 -2.55 7.87 13.76
CA GLN A 85 -2.88 9.29 13.95
C GLN A 85 -4.29 9.66 13.45
N GLY A 86 -5.05 8.71 12.92
CA GLY A 86 -6.38 8.93 12.39
C GLY A 86 -6.44 9.41 10.94
N PHE A 87 -5.30 9.39 10.24
CA PHE A 87 -5.25 9.73 8.82
C PHE A 87 -5.48 8.50 7.94
N LEU A 88 -6.23 8.69 6.85
CA LEU A 88 -6.39 7.66 5.83
C LEU A 88 -5.15 7.63 4.92
N PRO A 89 -4.69 6.44 4.47
CA PRO A 89 -3.61 6.34 3.51
C PRO A 89 -3.90 7.13 2.24
N ARG A 90 -2.86 7.67 1.60
CA ARG A 90 -2.99 8.39 0.32
C ARG A 90 -3.63 7.54 -0.77
N SER A 91 -3.36 6.23 -0.78
CA SER A 91 -4.01 5.28 -1.68
C SER A 91 -5.53 5.20 -1.51
N TRP A 92 -6.07 5.71 -0.42
CA TRP A 92 -7.50 5.75 -0.11
C TRP A 92 -8.11 7.14 -0.33
N SER A 93 -7.47 8.00 -1.10
CA SER A 93 -7.99 9.32 -1.46
C SER A 93 -9.38 9.24 -2.10
N TRP A 94 -9.70 8.16 -2.82
CA TRP A 94 -11.03 7.87 -3.34
C TRP A 94 -12.10 7.68 -2.23
N ALA A 95 -11.71 7.28 -1.02
CA ALA A 95 -12.63 7.15 0.10
C ALA A 95 -13.15 8.51 0.60
N ARG A 96 -12.38 9.58 0.42
CA ARG A 96 -12.82 10.94 0.73
C ARG A 96 -13.93 11.41 -0.20
N THR A 97 -13.86 11.02 -1.47
CA THR A 97 -14.88 11.39 -2.47
C THR A 97 -16.19 10.67 -2.27
N ARG A 98 -16.21 9.53 -1.56
CA ARG A 98 -17.46 8.82 -1.22
C ARG A 98 -18.37 9.59 -0.28
N THR A 99 -17.83 10.45 0.57
CA THR A 99 -18.61 11.29 1.48
C THR A 99 -19.26 12.49 0.78
N GLU A 100 -18.83 12.80 -0.43
CA GLU A 100 -19.30 13.91 -1.25
C GLU A 100 -20.19 13.42 -2.42
N LEU A 101 -21.05 12.45 -2.14
CA LEU A 101 -22.01 11.95 -3.11
C LEU A 101 -23.40 12.57 -2.86
N LYS A 102 -24.15 12.75 -3.95
CA LYS A 102 -25.56 13.18 -3.90
C LYS A 102 -26.40 12.22 -4.74
N LYS A 103 -27.70 12.20 -4.46
CA LYS A 103 -28.65 11.46 -5.26
C LYS A 103 -29.22 12.34 -6.36
N CYS A 104 -29.30 11.81 -7.57
CA CYS A 104 -30.04 12.48 -8.65
C CYS A 104 -31.52 12.50 -8.33
N PRO A 105 -32.21 13.64 -8.42
CA PRO A 105 -33.64 13.72 -8.15
C PRO A 105 -34.52 13.06 -9.22
N ASP A 106 -33.97 12.82 -10.40
CA ASP A 106 -34.69 12.22 -11.52
C ASP A 106 -34.59 10.67 -11.54
N CYS A 107 -33.39 10.13 -11.48
CA CYS A 107 -33.16 8.66 -11.51
C CYS A 107 -32.77 8.04 -10.16
N ALA A 108 -32.60 8.82 -9.12
CA ALA A 108 -32.20 8.42 -7.76
C ALA A 108 -30.84 7.70 -7.68
N GLU A 109 -30.03 7.74 -8.74
CA GLU A 109 -28.68 7.18 -8.75
C GLU A 109 -27.72 8.07 -7.97
N THR A 110 -26.69 7.44 -7.40
CA THR A 110 -25.66 8.15 -6.64
C THR A 110 -24.60 8.70 -7.60
N ILE A 111 -24.38 10.00 -7.54
CA ILE A 111 -23.43 10.74 -8.37
C ILE A 111 -22.52 11.62 -7.51
N LEU A 112 -21.46 12.15 -8.12
CA LEU A 112 -20.58 13.09 -7.43
C LEU A 112 -21.33 14.37 -7.08
N ARG A 113 -21.08 14.92 -5.89
CA ARG A 113 -21.71 16.16 -5.40
C ARG A 113 -21.53 17.34 -6.34
N ASP A 114 -20.34 17.45 -6.93
CA ASP A 114 -19.98 18.55 -7.83
C ASP A 114 -20.39 18.29 -9.29
N ALA A 115 -21.03 17.18 -9.58
CA ALA A 115 -21.49 16.89 -10.94
C ALA A 115 -22.64 17.82 -11.34
N ASN A 116 -22.50 18.48 -12.48
CA ASN A 116 -23.50 19.38 -13.04
C ASN A 116 -24.53 18.63 -13.90
N VAL A 117 -24.20 17.43 -14.34
CA VAL A 117 -25.04 16.56 -15.16
C VAL A 117 -24.99 15.15 -14.61
N CYS A 118 -26.14 14.50 -14.48
CA CYS A 118 -26.20 13.09 -14.15
C CYS A 118 -25.73 12.25 -15.34
N ARG A 119 -24.71 11.44 -15.14
CA ARG A 119 -24.18 10.54 -16.19
C ARG A 119 -25.11 9.41 -16.58
N PHE A 120 -26.14 9.12 -15.75
CA PHE A 120 -27.08 8.01 -16.00
C PHE A 120 -28.31 8.44 -16.77
N CYS A 121 -28.94 9.57 -16.39
CA CYS A 121 -30.19 10.05 -17.00
C CYS A 121 -30.06 11.37 -17.76
N GLY A 122 -28.92 12.07 -17.64
CA GLY A 122 -28.69 13.36 -18.28
C GLY A 122 -29.34 14.56 -17.57
N TYR A 123 -29.86 14.37 -16.35
CA TYR A 123 -30.43 15.49 -15.55
C TYR A 123 -29.36 16.55 -15.30
N ARG A 124 -29.70 17.81 -15.58
CA ARG A 124 -28.83 18.96 -15.33
C ARG A 124 -29.19 19.60 -13.99
N PHE A 125 -28.19 19.70 -13.13
CA PHE A 125 -28.32 20.42 -11.88
C PHE A 125 -28.14 21.93 -12.13
N ALA A 126 -28.91 22.73 -11.40
CA ALA A 126 -28.70 24.17 -11.41
C ALA A 126 -27.30 24.47 -10.88
N ASP A 127 -26.60 25.41 -11.51
CA ASP A 127 -25.29 25.84 -11.03
C ASP A 127 -25.42 26.33 -9.58
N PRO A 128 -24.51 25.92 -8.69
CA PRO A 128 -24.48 26.46 -7.34
C PRO A 128 -24.32 27.99 -7.43
N PRO A 129 -24.98 28.76 -6.57
CA PRO A 129 -24.79 30.20 -6.56
C PRO A 129 -23.31 30.50 -6.36
N ALA A 130 -22.78 31.40 -7.18
CA ALA A 130 -21.38 31.81 -7.10
C ALA A 130 -21.09 32.32 -5.68
N PRO A 131 -19.90 31.94 -5.08
CA PRO A 131 -19.55 32.40 -3.73
C PRO A 131 -19.40 33.92 -3.66
#